data_ea097909ea56ddacb7b3cbf73c217998
#
_entry.id   ea097909ea56ddacb7b3cbf73c217998
#
_cell.length_a   1.000
_cell.length_b   1.000
_cell.length_c   1.000
_cell.angle_alpha   90.00
_cell.angle_beta   90.00
_cell.angle_gamma   90.00
#
_symmetry.space_group_name_H-M   'P 1'
#
loop_
_entity.id
_entity.type
_entity.pdbx_description
1 polymer ?
#
loop_
_entity_poly.entity_id
_entity_poly.type
_entity_poly.pdbx_seq_one_letter_code
_entity_poly.pdbx_strand_id
1 'polypeptide(L)'
;LVIFGDSLTDTGRLKERLKIFPLAPYWIGRFSNGPVWPEYLFMVTGLGVQNHAYGGASAADPEALPGENFYGRARHVGQFFVSGTIGLQISDYLERTLKDGKIERGDTTAFLIWAGANDYISKEPLRGTITTFLNSPEGEAGYKAVVERAVTQLGQHVRSLYAAGARRLVMMNLPDLGRTPIVLQNTTYVPEHLESNDTARRLELARRLSELTRYHNQRLATAVEKLRAELPGSEIILVDVYEYFERLYGIGGNPLLQPEDFGYDLAALAVTLSFEEQQLTLQRRCYDGSYDQGTPDPDIVCPNPDQALFWDSVHPTALTHCWNAYKVGNDLAEAGWIRPLPDQRTYRGWCQTIVKRVTLGSAEDTVSAP
;
A
#
# COMPACT_ATOMS: atom_id res chain seq x y z
N LEU A 1 10.84 -1.58 15.10
CA LEU A 1 10.60 -1.01 13.77
C LEU A 1 9.84 0.30 13.91
N VAL A 2 10.20 1.29 13.09
CA VAL A 2 9.43 2.54 12.92
C VAL A 2 8.93 2.57 11.47
N ILE A 3 7.64 2.76 11.26
CA ILE A 3 7.02 2.60 9.96
C ILE A 3 6.24 3.85 9.57
N PHE A 4 6.47 4.34 8.36
CA PHE A 4 5.75 5.44 7.72
C PHE A 4 5.06 4.94 6.45
N GLY A 5 3.85 5.40 6.18
CA GLY A 5 3.11 4.90 5.03
C GLY A 5 1.70 5.48 4.90
N ASP A 6 0.94 4.84 4.04
CA ASP A 6 -0.43 5.19 3.69
C ASP A 6 -1.45 4.18 4.24
N SER A 7 -2.61 4.06 3.56
CA SER A 7 -3.70 3.16 3.95
C SER A 7 -3.31 1.68 3.99
N LEU A 8 -2.32 1.26 3.20
CA LEU A 8 -1.82 -0.13 3.21
C LEU A 8 -1.08 -0.47 4.51
N THR A 9 -0.72 0.54 5.27
CA THR A 9 0.12 0.44 6.46
C THR A 9 -0.58 0.96 7.73
N ASP A 10 -1.67 1.74 7.57
CA ASP A 10 -2.40 2.39 8.66
C ASP A 10 -3.09 1.36 9.57
N THR A 11 -2.69 1.33 10.83
CA THR A 11 -3.24 0.46 11.88
C THR A 11 -4.45 1.08 12.62
N GLY A 12 -5.20 1.94 11.94
CA GLY A 12 -6.39 2.63 12.47
C GLY A 12 -6.13 4.05 12.98
N ARG A 13 -4.95 4.62 12.71
CA ARG A 13 -4.59 5.97 13.16
C ARG A 13 -5.45 7.06 12.53
N LEU A 14 -5.79 6.92 11.24
CA LEU A 14 -6.72 7.84 10.60
C LEU A 14 -8.11 7.78 11.25
N LYS A 15 -8.63 6.58 11.51
CA LYS A 15 -9.88 6.36 12.23
C LYS A 15 -9.85 6.98 13.62
N GLU A 16 -8.77 6.78 14.36
CA GLU A 16 -8.59 7.34 15.69
C GLU A 16 -8.59 8.88 15.66
N ARG A 17 -7.92 9.46 14.68
CA ARG A 17 -7.82 10.90 14.50
C ARG A 17 -9.14 11.56 14.10
N LEU A 18 -9.82 10.99 13.09
CA LEU A 18 -11.01 11.58 12.48
C LEU A 18 -12.31 11.11 13.11
N LYS A 19 -12.31 9.93 13.78
CA LYS A 19 -13.47 9.28 14.39
C LYS A 19 -14.59 8.86 13.41
N ILE A 20 -14.41 9.01 12.10
CA ILE A 20 -15.46 8.81 11.10
C ILE A 20 -15.20 7.63 10.16
N PHE A 21 -13.99 7.45 9.62
CA PHE A 21 -13.72 6.38 8.65
C PHE A 21 -12.33 5.75 8.81
N PRO A 22 -12.09 4.57 8.24
CA PRO A 22 -13.06 3.74 7.52
C PRO A 22 -14.13 3.16 8.45
N LEU A 23 -15.35 3.01 7.90
CA LEU A 23 -16.51 2.42 8.58
C LEU A 23 -16.59 0.90 8.33
N ALA A 24 -17.42 0.18 9.09
CA ALA A 24 -17.71 -1.22 8.77
C ALA A 24 -18.18 -1.34 7.31
N PRO A 25 -17.77 -2.39 6.57
CA PRO A 25 -17.16 -3.64 7.03
C PRO A 25 -15.61 -3.62 7.05
N TYR A 26 -14.98 -2.47 7.07
CA TYR A 26 -13.54 -2.37 7.27
C TYR A 26 -13.19 -2.71 8.73
N TRP A 27 -12.17 -3.53 8.92
CA TRP A 27 -11.82 -4.07 10.22
C TRP A 27 -11.18 -3.01 11.12
N ILE A 28 -11.86 -2.61 12.17
CA ILE A 28 -11.38 -1.74 13.27
C ILE A 28 -10.48 -0.58 12.79
N GLY A 29 -10.93 0.15 11.76
CA GLY A 29 -10.22 1.33 11.25
C GLY A 29 -9.07 1.06 10.29
N ARG A 30 -8.82 -0.20 9.91
CA ARG A 30 -7.87 -0.56 8.83
C ARG A 30 -8.58 -0.47 7.50
N PHE A 31 -7.85 -0.19 6.44
CA PHE A 31 -8.36 -0.24 5.08
C PHE A 31 -8.28 -1.66 4.52
N SER A 32 -8.86 -2.61 5.25
CA SER A 32 -8.87 -4.04 4.93
C SER A 32 -9.98 -4.74 5.72
N ASN A 33 -10.27 -6.00 5.42
CA ASN A 33 -11.16 -6.86 6.21
C ASN A 33 -10.50 -7.50 7.45
N GLY A 34 -9.27 -7.11 7.77
CA GLY A 34 -8.52 -7.60 8.93
C GLY A 34 -7.29 -6.76 9.22
N PRO A 35 -6.32 -7.26 10.01
CA PRO A 35 -5.06 -6.57 10.27
C PRO A 35 -4.30 -6.25 8.99
N VAL A 36 -3.48 -5.21 9.01
CA VAL A 36 -2.56 -4.86 7.95
C VAL A 36 -1.16 -5.45 8.21
N TRP A 37 -0.30 -5.47 7.20
CA TRP A 37 0.98 -6.18 7.22
C TRP A 37 1.90 -5.88 8.42
N PRO A 38 1.99 -4.66 9.00
CA PRO A 38 2.82 -4.43 10.18
C PRO A 38 2.36 -5.22 11.40
N GLU A 39 1.05 -5.45 11.52
CA GLU A 39 0.46 -6.21 12.62
C GLU A 39 0.79 -7.70 12.48
N TYR A 40 0.70 -8.27 11.28
CA TYR A 40 1.13 -9.64 11.01
C TYR A 40 2.64 -9.84 11.22
N LEU A 41 3.45 -8.86 10.81
CA LEU A 41 4.90 -8.88 11.04
C LEU A 41 5.21 -8.91 12.56
N PHE A 42 4.51 -8.08 13.35
CA PHE A 42 4.60 -8.15 14.82
C PHE A 42 4.19 -9.53 15.36
N MET A 43 3.05 -10.06 14.92
CA MET A 43 2.52 -11.34 15.40
C MET A 43 3.49 -12.50 15.15
N VAL A 44 4.18 -12.51 14.01
CA VAL A 44 5.09 -13.62 13.63
C VAL A 44 6.50 -13.46 14.20
N THR A 45 6.97 -12.20 14.40
CA THR A 45 8.36 -11.93 14.82
C THR A 45 8.50 -11.52 16.28
N GLY A 46 7.44 -11.00 16.90
CA GLY A 46 7.47 -10.37 18.22
C GLY A 46 8.22 -9.02 18.26
N LEU A 47 8.57 -8.47 17.11
CA LEU A 47 9.27 -7.17 17.02
C LEU A 47 8.35 -6.02 17.40
N GLY A 48 8.80 -5.13 18.28
CA GLY A 48 8.09 -3.90 18.57
C GLY A 48 7.91 -3.04 17.30
N VAL A 49 6.69 -2.64 17.02
CA VAL A 49 6.33 -1.80 15.86
C VAL A 49 5.77 -0.47 16.36
N GLN A 50 6.39 0.63 15.91
CA GLN A 50 5.89 1.98 16.06
C GLN A 50 5.41 2.46 14.69
N ASN A 51 4.09 2.53 14.50
CA ASN A 51 3.48 2.85 13.22
C ASN A 51 3.02 4.31 13.19
N HIS A 52 3.47 5.05 12.17
CA HIS A 52 3.13 6.45 11.93
C HIS A 52 2.28 6.66 10.68
N ALA A 53 1.91 5.59 9.98
CA ALA A 53 1.14 5.64 8.74
C ALA A 53 -0.27 6.22 8.93
N TYR A 54 -0.75 6.92 7.90
CA TYR A 54 -2.13 7.42 7.81
C TYR A 54 -2.73 7.11 6.44
N GLY A 55 -3.97 6.66 6.42
CA GLY A 55 -4.72 6.44 5.18
C GLY A 55 -4.72 7.69 4.29
N GLY A 56 -4.45 7.51 2.99
CA GLY A 56 -4.42 8.59 2.02
C GLY A 56 -3.11 9.39 1.94
N ALA A 57 -2.10 9.07 2.76
CA ALA A 57 -0.82 9.78 2.72
C ALA A 57 -0.10 9.61 1.38
N SER A 58 0.46 10.70 0.87
CA SER A 58 1.28 10.73 -0.34
C SER A 58 2.77 10.75 -0.03
N ALA A 59 3.57 10.27 -0.98
CA ALA A 59 5.03 10.37 -0.92
C ALA A 59 5.48 11.83 -1.06
N ALA A 60 4.85 12.57 -1.98
CA ALA A 60 5.14 13.96 -2.23
C ALA A 60 4.24 14.90 -1.42
N ASP A 61 4.82 16.00 -0.95
CA ASP A 61 4.06 17.10 -0.39
C ASP A 61 3.22 17.77 -1.50
N PRO A 62 1.99 18.21 -1.19
CA PRO A 62 1.14 18.86 -2.18
C PRO A 62 1.77 20.19 -2.63
N GLU A 63 2.04 20.30 -3.91
CA GLU A 63 2.35 21.57 -4.55
C GLU A 63 1.10 22.12 -5.24
N ALA A 64 0.96 23.45 -5.23
CA ALA A 64 -0.06 24.09 -6.04
C ALA A 64 0.17 23.75 -7.53
N LEU A 65 -0.83 23.19 -8.18
CA LEU A 65 -0.75 22.91 -9.62
C LEU A 65 -0.76 24.22 -10.39
N PRO A 66 0.00 24.37 -11.49
CA PRO A 66 -0.08 25.53 -12.36
C PRO A 66 -1.54 25.78 -12.80
N GLY A 67 -2.04 27.00 -12.57
CA GLY A 67 -3.42 27.35 -12.92
C GLY A 67 -4.48 26.97 -11.88
N GLU A 68 -4.11 26.39 -10.76
CA GLU A 68 -5.05 26.00 -9.70
C GLU A 68 -5.68 27.23 -9.03
N ASN A 69 -7.01 27.22 -8.91
CA ASN A 69 -7.76 28.30 -8.27
C ASN A 69 -7.68 28.22 -6.74
N PHE A 70 -8.20 29.26 -6.05
CA PHE A 70 -8.20 29.33 -4.58
C PHE A 70 -8.87 28.10 -3.92
N TYR A 71 -9.96 27.59 -4.49
CA TYR A 71 -10.66 26.43 -3.94
C TYR A 71 -9.84 25.16 -4.07
N GLY A 72 -9.13 24.96 -5.17
CA GLY A 72 -8.19 23.84 -5.35
C GLY A 72 -7.08 23.87 -4.28
N ARG A 73 -6.46 25.04 -4.06
CA ARG A 73 -5.43 25.21 -3.01
C ARG A 73 -5.97 24.96 -1.60
N ALA A 74 -7.14 25.50 -1.27
CA ALA A 74 -7.75 25.29 0.05
C ALA A 74 -8.05 23.81 0.32
N ARG A 75 -8.44 23.09 -0.70
CA ARG A 75 -8.71 21.65 -0.64
C ARG A 75 -7.43 20.84 -0.51
N HIS A 76 -6.35 21.13 -1.25
CA HIS A 76 -5.03 20.51 -1.06
C HIS A 76 -4.53 20.68 0.38
N VAL A 77 -4.67 21.88 0.92
CA VAL A 77 -4.35 22.17 2.33
C VAL A 77 -5.23 21.34 3.26
N GLY A 78 -6.53 21.23 2.98
CA GLY A 78 -7.45 20.40 3.78
C GLY A 78 -7.06 18.92 3.79
N GLN A 79 -6.76 18.35 2.64
CA GLN A 79 -6.32 16.95 2.55
C GLN A 79 -4.97 16.72 3.23
N PHE A 80 -4.04 17.64 3.08
CA PHE A 80 -2.77 17.63 3.79
C PHE A 80 -2.97 17.56 5.31
N PHE A 81 -3.91 18.32 5.85
CA PHE A 81 -4.24 18.26 7.27
C PHE A 81 -4.96 16.97 7.68
N VAL A 82 -5.69 16.32 6.78
CA VAL A 82 -6.47 15.11 7.07
C VAL A 82 -5.60 13.86 6.97
N SER A 83 -4.96 13.63 5.83
CA SER A 83 -4.22 12.40 5.53
C SER A 83 -2.73 12.52 5.84
N GLY A 84 -2.20 13.74 5.80
CA GLY A 84 -0.77 13.97 5.95
C GLY A 84 0.03 13.52 4.72
N THR A 85 1.33 13.69 4.81
CA THR A 85 2.32 13.16 3.86
C THR A 85 3.37 12.37 4.61
N ILE A 86 4.20 11.63 3.90
CA ILE A 86 5.35 10.95 4.52
C ILE A 86 6.27 11.96 5.20
N GLY A 87 6.45 13.14 4.60
CA GLY A 87 7.23 14.23 5.21
C GLY A 87 6.70 14.66 6.56
N LEU A 88 5.39 14.85 6.70
CA LEU A 88 4.76 15.20 7.98
C LEU A 88 4.88 14.09 9.02
N GLN A 89 4.69 12.83 8.63
CA GLN A 89 4.83 11.69 9.54
C GLN A 89 6.24 11.63 10.11
N ILE A 90 7.26 11.83 9.27
CA ILE A 90 8.67 11.83 9.68
C ILE A 90 8.99 13.05 10.54
N SER A 91 8.52 14.24 10.15
CA SER A 91 8.71 15.47 10.93
C SER A 91 8.13 15.34 12.33
N ASP A 92 6.86 14.89 12.45
CA ASP A 92 6.18 14.65 13.73
C ASP A 92 6.93 13.60 14.58
N TYR A 93 7.41 12.53 13.94
CA TYR A 93 8.24 11.53 14.62
C TYR A 93 9.53 12.13 15.16
N LEU A 94 10.26 12.88 14.35
CA LEU A 94 11.54 13.50 14.73
C LEU A 94 11.36 14.53 15.82
N GLU A 95 10.33 15.40 15.74
CA GLU A 95 10.03 16.39 16.77
C GLU A 95 9.81 15.77 18.17
N ARG A 96 9.21 14.57 18.21
CA ARG A 96 8.89 13.87 19.46
C ARG A 96 10.01 12.99 20.00
N THR A 97 10.91 12.55 19.14
CA THR A 97 11.87 11.49 19.49
C THR A 97 13.32 11.94 19.52
N LEU A 98 13.64 13.10 18.92
CA LEU A 98 15.02 13.60 18.93
C LEU A 98 15.46 13.98 20.35
N LYS A 99 16.60 13.44 20.75
CA LYS A 99 17.34 13.86 21.94
C LYS A 99 18.72 14.35 21.48
N ASP A 100 19.07 15.57 21.83
CA ASP A 100 20.30 16.21 21.38
C ASP A 100 20.51 16.14 19.84
N GLY A 101 19.41 16.30 19.09
CA GLY A 101 19.40 16.27 17.62
C GLY A 101 19.53 14.90 16.98
N LYS A 102 19.44 13.80 17.77
CA LYS A 102 19.54 12.43 17.26
C LYS A 102 18.41 11.54 17.77
N ILE A 103 18.09 10.53 16.96
CA ILE A 103 17.18 9.45 17.32
C ILE A 103 17.91 8.52 18.31
N GLU A 104 17.30 8.28 19.46
CA GLU A 104 17.79 7.28 20.40
C GLU A 104 17.70 5.88 19.75
N ARG A 105 18.81 5.12 19.74
CA ARG A 105 18.92 3.80 19.11
C ARG A 105 18.67 3.80 17.57
N GLY A 106 18.99 4.90 16.89
CA GLY A 106 18.82 5.01 15.44
C GLY A 106 19.63 3.99 14.63
N ASP A 107 20.71 3.49 15.18
CA ASP A 107 21.60 2.47 14.62
C ASP A 107 21.00 1.04 14.67
N THR A 108 20.15 0.75 15.64
CA THR A 108 19.54 -0.57 15.84
C THR A 108 18.06 -0.61 15.48
N THR A 109 17.44 0.54 15.22
CA THR A 109 16.05 0.65 14.79
C THR A 109 15.97 0.66 13.26
N ALA A 110 15.13 -0.19 12.69
CA ALA A 110 14.82 -0.16 11.28
C ALA A 110 13.66 0.81 10.99
N PHE A 111 13.83 1.67 9.96
CA PHE A 111 12.87 2.68 9.52
C PHE A 111 12.34 2.29 8.14
N LEU A 112 11.04 2.04 8.04
CA LEU A 112 10.38 1.58 6.83
C LEU A 112 9.51 2.67 6.24
N ILE A 113 9.58 2.87 4.92
CA ILE A 113 8.72 3.79 4.16
C ILE A 113 8.04 3.02 3.03
N TRP A 114 6.70 3.01 3.04
CA TRP A 114 5.89 2.49 1.94
C TRP A 114 4.80 3.48 1.57
N ALA A 115 5.00 4.19 0.48
CA ALA A 115 4.08 5.19 -0.06
C ALA A 115 4.37 5.48 -1.53
N GLY A 116 3.44 6.19 -2.18
CA GLY A 116 3.57 6.60 -3.58
C GLY A 116 2.30 6.31 -4.39
N ALA A 117 1.51 5.30 -4.00
CA ALA A 117 0.28 4.97 -4.71
C ALA A 117 -0.71 6.15 -4.74
N ASN A 118 -0.86 6.86 -3.64
CA ASN A 118 -1.78 8.01 -3.53
C ASN A 118 -1.35 9.22 -4.35
N ASP A 119 -0.11 9.30 -4.80
CA ASP A 119 0.34 10.31 -5.74
C ASP A 119 -0.26 10.10 -7.14
N TYR A 120 -0.75 8.90 -7.44
CA TYR A 120 -1.24 8.47 -8.76
C TYR A 120 -2.72 8.12 -8.79
N ILE A 121 -3.24 7.40 -7.78
CA ILE A 121 -4.60 6.83 -7.74
C ILE A 121 -5.54 7.51 -6.74
N SER A 122 -5.22 8.71 -6.29
CA SER A 122 -6.11 9.44 -5.36
C SER A 122 -7.50 9.62 -5.97
N LYS A 123 -8.53 9.23 -5.21
CA LYS A 123 -9.95 9.44 -5.56
C LYS A 123 -10.39 10.90 -5.44
N GLU A 124 -9.51 11.76 -5.01
CA GLU A 124 -9.86 13.15 -4.78
C GLU A 124 -10.12 13.87 -6.10
N PRO A 125 -11.25 14.55 -6.23
CA PRO A 125 -11.57 15.38 -7.41
C PRO A 125 -10.60 16.53 -7.62
N LEU A 126 -9.55 16.61 -6.84
CA LEU A 126 -8.62 17.71 -6.72
C LEU A 126 -7.21 17.42 -7.17
N ARG A 127 -6.79 16.17 -6.99
CA ARG A 127 -5.62 15.66 -7.69
C ARG A 127 -6.17 15.20 -9.01
N GLY A 128 -5.65 15.75 -10.10
CA GLY A 128 -6.00 15.21 -11.39
C GLY A 128 -6.06 13.70 -11.26
N THR A 129 -7.21 13.14 -11.53
CA THR A 129 -7.41 11.70 -11.46
C THR A 129 -6.35 11.02 -12.32
N ILE A 130 -6.12 9.73 -12.13
CA ILE A 130 -5.27 8.90 -13.01
C ILE A 130 -5.48 9.28 -14.48
N THR A 131 -6.73 9.51 -14.90
CA THR A 131 -7.07 9.94 -16.24
C THR A 131 -6.57 11.32 -16.60
N THR A 132 -6.50 12.25 -15.67
CA THR A 132 -5.97 13.59 -15.94
C THR A 132 -4.47 13.52 -16.21
N PHE A 133 -3.70 12.72 -15.44
CA PHE A 133 -2.28 12.52 -15.71
C PHE A 133 -2.04 11.72 -16.99
N LEU A 134 -2.81 10.65 -17.22
CA LEU A 134 -2.61 9.77 -18.39
C LEU A 134 -3.17 10.34 -19.69
N ASN A 135 -4.17 11.23 -19.61
CA ASN A 135 -4.80 11.88 -20.76
C ASN A 135 -4.45 13.37 -20.83
N SER A 136 -3.50 13.88 -20.02
CA SER A 136 -3.07 15.28 -20.11
C SER A 136 -2.47 15.55 -21.50
N PRO A 137 -2.53 16.81 -22.00
CA PRO A 137 -1.86 17.19 -23.24
C PRO A 137 -0.35 16.92 -23.21
N GLU A 138 0.24 16.91 -22.02
CA GLU A 138 1.65 16.60 -21.78
C GLU A 138 1.92 15.08 -21.82
N GLY A 139 0.88 14.24 -21.79
CA GLY A 139 0.98 12.80 -21.95
C GLY A 139 2.00 12.15 -21.01
N GLU A 140 2.94 11.41 -21.62
CA GLU A 140 3.99 10.68 -20.88
C GLU A 140 4.91 11.62 -20.08
N ALA A 141 5.19 12.81 -20.55
CA ALA A 141 6.03 13.79 -19.84
C ALA A 141 5.36 14.24 -18.53
N GLY A 142 4.03 14.39 -18.52
CA GLY A 142 3.27 14.82 -17.33
C GLY A 142 3.36 13.82 -16.20
N TYR A 143 3.08 12.53 -16.45
CA TYR A 143 3.14 11.53 -15.39
C TYR A 143 4.58 11.27 -14.91
N LYS A 144 5.57 11.36 -15.80
CA LYS A 144 6.98 11.23 -15.43
C LYS A 144 7.41 12.32 -14.45
N ALA A 145 6.96 13.56 -14.64
CA ALA A 145 7.26 14.65 -13.71
C ALA A 145 6.69 14.38 -12.30
N VAL A 146 5.48 13.83 -12.21
CA VAL A 146 4.88 13.44 -10.92
C VAL A 146 5.70 12.33 -10.25
N VAL A 147 6.11 11.33 -11.01
CA VAL A 147 6.96 10.23 -10.50
C VAL A 147 8.31 10.76 -9.99
N GLU A 148 8.99 11.61 -10.77
CA GLU A 148 10.29 12.18 -10.36
C GLU A 148 10.15 12.97 -9.05
N ARG A 149 9.07 13.73 -8.89
CA ARG A 149 8.81 14.46 -7.65
C ARG A 149 8.61 13.51 -6.47
N ALA A 150 7.74 12.51 -6.60
CA ALA A 150 7.46 11.54 -5.54
C ALA A 150 8.74 10.80 -5.10
N VAL A 151 9.52 10.28 -6.05
CA VAL A 151 10.75 9.56 -5.77
C VAL A 151 11.83 10.48 -5.18
N THR A 152 11.93 11.72 -5.66
CA THR A 152 12.87 12.69 -5.10
C THR A 152 12.57 12.98 -3.64
N GLN A 153 11.30 13.18 -3.29
CA GLN A 153 10.90 13.44 -1.91
C GLN A 153 11.10 12.20 -1.02
N LEU A 154 10.78 11.00 -1.50
CA LEU A 154 11.12 9.76 -0.77
C LEU A 154 12.62 9.69 -0.45
N GLY A 155 13.49 10.04 -1.40
CA GLY A 155 14.93 10.11 -1.16
C GLY A 155 15.33 11.18 -0.13
N GLN A 156 14.64 12.33 -0.11
CA GLN A 156 14.86 13.37 0.90
C GLN A 156 14.44 12.90 2.30
N HIS A 157 13.35 12.17 2.41
CA HIS A 157 12.87 11.60 3.68
C HIS A 157 13.88 10.61 4.27
N VAL A 158 14.49 9.75 3.42
CA VAL A 158 15.57 8.85 3.82
C VAL A 158 16.79 9.65 4.34
N ARG A 159 17.18 10.71 3.65
CA ARG A 159 18.30 11.58 4.10
C ARG A 159 17.98 12.27 5.44
N SER A 160 16.75 12.70 5.65
CA SER A 160 16.33 13.32 6.93
C SER A 160 16.44 12.33 8.09
N LEU A 161 15.98 11.09 7.91
CA LEU A 161 16.12 10.03 8.90
C LEU A 161 17.59 9.69 9.16
N TYR A 162 18.41 9.58 8.10
CA TYR A 162 19.84 9.33 8.23
C TYR A 162 20.57 10.45 8.98
N ALA A 163 20.28 11.70 8.66
CA ALA A 163 20.86 12.86 9.36
C ALA A 163 20.50 12.87 10.85
N ALA A 164 19.31 12.37 11.19
CA ALA A 164 18.84 12.19 12.56
C ALA A 164 19.44 10.96 13.27
N GLY A 165 20.27 10.15 12.59
CA GLY A 165 20.96 9.01 13.18
C GLY A 165 20.46 7.63 12.78
N ALA A 166 19.42 7.52 11.94
CA ALA A 166 18.99 6.23 11.40
C ALA A 166 20.09 5.59 10.55
N ARG A 167 20.26 4.26 10.70
CA ARG A 167 21.25 3.50 9.92
C ARG A 167 20.65 2.31 9.18
N ARG A 168 19.50 1.80 9.61
CA ARG A 168 18.76 0.72 8.96
C ARG A 168 17.50 1.28 8.33
N LEU A 169 17.48 1.34 7.00
CA LEU A 169 16.44 2.01 6.22
C LEU A 169 15.83 1.01 5.24
N VAL A 170 14.52 1.01 5.12
CA VAL A 170 13.80 0.15 4.18
C VAL A 170 12.88 1.02 3.34
N MET A 171 12.98 0.87 2.04
CA MET A 171 12.03 1.41 1.08
C MET A 171 11.29 0.26 0.42
N MET A 172 10.01 0.44 0.15
CA MET A 172 9.19 -0.55 -0.54
C MET A 172 8.73 0.05 -1.86
N ASN A 173 8.84 -0.72 -2.95
CA ASN A 173 8.31 -0.29 -4.23
C ASN A 173 6.80 -0.51 -4.30
N LEU A 174 6.15 -0.12 -5.40
CA LEU A 174 4.71 -0.23 -5.58
C LEU A 174 4.36 -1.54 -6.29
N PRO A 175 3.28 -2.24 -5.87
CA PRO A 175 2.66 -3.29 -6.67
C PRO A 175 2.13 -2.68 -7.97
N ASP A 176 1.83 -3.50 -8.99
CA ASP A 176 1.29 -3.00 -10.24
C ASP A 176 -0.10 -2.37 -10.05
N LEU A 177 -0.14 -1.04 -10.04
CA LEU A 177 -1.38 -0.29 -9.84
C LEU A 177 -2.37 -0.45 -10.99
N GLY A 178 -1.89 -0.77 -12.20
CA GLY A 178 -2.74 -1.07 -13.35
C GLY A 178 -3.50 -2.39 -13.24
N ARG A 179 -3.12 -3.23 -12.28
CA ARG A 179 -3.79 -4.51 -11.97
C ARG A 179 -4.77 -4.40 -10.79
N THR A 180 -4.95 -3.21 -10.24
CA THR A 180 -5.92 -3.01 -9.16
C THR A 180 -7.35 -2.97 -9.69
N PRO A 181 -8.35 -3.40 -8.90
CA PRO A 181 -9.77 -3.36 -9.32
C PRO A 181 -10.26 -1.97 -9.71
N ILE A 182 -9.62 -0.89 -9.23
CA ILE A 182 -10.04 0.48 -9.54
C ILE A 182 -10.05 0.80 -11.03
N VAL A 183 -9.15 0.20 -11.81
CA VAL A 183 -9.09 0.42 -13.27
C VAL A 183 -9.70 -0.73 -14.05
N LEU A 184 -9.77 -1.93 -13.48
CA LEU A 184 -10.20 -3.13 -14.18
C LEU A 184 -11.69 -3.43 -14.02
N GLN A 185 -12.32 -2.91 -12.97
CA GLN A 185 -13.72 -3.13 -12.67
C GLN A 185 -14.53 -1.84 -12.73
N ASN A 186 -15.79 -1.97 -13.15
CA ASN A 186 -16.76 -0.90 -13.02
C ASN A 186 -17.09 -0.73 -11.55
N THR A 187 -16.70 0.39 -10.94
CA THR A 187 -16.94 0.66 -9.54
C THR A 187 -17.72 1.94 -9.37
N THR A 188 -18.70 1.96 -8.49
CA THR A 188 -19.48 3.15 -8.11
C THR A 188 -18.61 4.31 -7.57
N TYR A 189 -17.35 4.03 -7.27
CA TYR A 189 -16.38 4.98 -6.70
C TYR A 189 -15.25 5.36 -7.65
N VAL A 190 -15.26 4.81 -8.84
CA VAL A 190 -14.36 5.28 -9.89
C VAL A 190 -14.88 6.63 -10.35
N PRO A 191 -14.04 7.67 -10.47
CA PRO A 191 -14.46 8.95 -11.03
C PRO A 191 -15.24 8.76 -12.34
N GLU A 192 -16.29 9.56 -12.59
CA GLU A 192 -17.24 9.41 -13.71
C GLU A 192 -16.58 9.12 -15.06
N HIS A 193 -15.40 9.67 -15.29
CA HIS A 193 -14.63 9.44 -16.51
C HIS A 193 -13.90 8.07 -16.58
N LEU A 194 -13.86 7.31 -15.47
CA LEU A 194 -13.40 5.91 -15.44
C LEU A 194 -14.57 4.92 -15.43
N GLU A 195 -15.79 5.36 -15.23
CA GLU A 195 -17.01 4.54 -15.26
C GLU A 195 -17.43 4.13 -16.68
N SER A 196 -16.59 4.37 -17.66
CA SER A 196 -16.80 3.90 -19.02
C SER A 196 -16.99 2.38 -19.01
N ASN A 197 -18.15 1.92 -19.49
CA ASN A 197 -18.40 0.50 -19.79
C ASN A 197 -17.53 0.00 -20.98
N ASP A 198 -16.69 0.86 -21.52
CA ASP A 198 -15.73 0.57 -22.57
C ASP A 198 -14.55 -0.20 -21.99
N THR A 199 -14.58 -1.51 -22.14
CA THR A 199 -13.53 -2.43 -21.71
C THR A 199 -12.18 -2.06 -22.32
N ALA A 200 -12.14 -1.68 -23.60
CA ALA A 200 -10.90 -1.33 -24.28
C ALA A 200 -10.24 -0.10 -23.64
N ARG A 201 -11.05 0.91 -23.28
CA ARG A 201 -10.56 2.11 -22.59
C ARG A 201 -10.01 1.77 -21.19
N ARG A 202 -10.69 0.90 -20.44
CA ARG A 202 -10.23 0.47 -19.11
C ARG A 202 -8.92 -0.31 -19.19
N LEU A 203 -8.80 -1.20 -20.16
CA LEU A 203 -7.55 -1.95 -20.40
C LEU A 203 -6.40 -1.03 -20.81
N GLU A 204 -6.67 -0.02 -21.63
CA GLU A 204 -5.65 0.99 -21.99
C GLU A 204 -5.21 1.82 -20.77
N LEU A 205 -6.14 2.24 -19.91
CA LEU A 205 -5.80 2.94 -18.66
C LEU A 205 -5.00 2.05 -17.72
N ALA A 206 -5.39 0.78 -17.59
CA ALA A 206 -4.66 -0.21 -16.80
C ALA A 206 -3.22 -0.37 -17.31
N ARG A 207 -3.05 -0.51 -18.64
CA ARG A 207 -1.73 -0.60 -19.27
C ARG A 207 -0.86 0.62 -18.98
N ARG A 208 -1.40 1.83 -19.12
CA ARG A 208 -0.67 3.08 -18.84
C ARG A 208 -0.32 3.21 -17.35
N LEU A 209 -1.21 2.81 -16.47
CA LEU A 209 -0.94 2.83 -15.03
C LEU A 209 0.13 1.80 -14.65
N SER A 210 0.15 0.64 -15.29
CA SER A 210 1.24 -0.34 -15.16
C SER A 210 2.58 0.22 -15.66
N GLU A 211 2.58 0.98 -16.75
CA GLU A 211 3.80 1.64 -17.26
C GLU A 211 4.31 2.71 -16.28
N LEU A 212 3.41 3.54 -15.76
CA LEU A 212 3.71 4.51 -14.72
C LEU A 212 4.32 3.82 -13.48
N THR A 213 3.70 2.72 -13.03
CA THR A 213 4.19 1.98 -11.86
C THR A 213 5.58 1.42 -12.09
N ARG A 214 5.84 0.80 -13.24
CA ARG A 214 7.18 0.31 -13.59
C ARG A 214 8.21 1.44 -13.65
N TYR A 215 7.83 2.59 -14.21
CA TYR A 215 8.71 3.75 -14.23
C TYR A 215 9.01 4.26 -12.81
N HIS A 216 7.99 4.36 -11.93
CA HIS A 216 8.21 4.70 -10.52
C HIS A 216 9.19 3.74 -9.86
N ASN A 217 8.98 2.44 -10.00
CA ASN A 217 9.79 1.42 -9.35
C ASN A 217 11.24 1.44 -9.87
N GLN A 218 11.44 1.66 -11.17
CA GLN A 218 12.77 1.85 -11.75
C GLN A 218 13.48 3.09 -11.20
N ARG A 219 12.77 4.22 -11.10
CA ARG A 219 13.31 5.46 -10.54
C ARG A 219 13.64 5.32 -9.06
N LEU A 220 12.76 4.62 -8.31
CA LEU A 220 12.98 4.34 -6.89
C LEU A 220 14.22 3.46 -6.68
N ALA A 221 14.38 2.40 -7.47
CA ALA A 221 15.58 1.55 -7.42
C ALA A 221 16.86 2.37 -7.69
N THR A 222 16.83 3.21 -8.71
CA THR A 222 17.95 4.11 -9.02
C THR A 222 18.26 5.08 -7.85
N ALA A 223 17.20 5.62 -7.22
CA ALA A 223 17.36 6.50 -6.06
C ALA A 223 17.96 5.76 -4.85
N VAL A 224 17.55 4.50 -4.62
CA VAL A 224 18.11 3.67 -3.55
C VAL A 224 19.60 3.40 -3.76
N GLU A 225 20.02 3.04 -4.99
CA GLU A 225 21.45 2.86 -5.29
C GLU A 225 22.26 4.14 -5.03
N LYS A 226 21.72 5.28 -5.43
CA LYS A 226 22.33 6.57 -5.14
C LYS A 226 22.44 6.84 -3.64
N LEU A 227 21.38 6.57 -2.88
CA LEU A 227 21.38 6.73 -1.41
C LEU A 227 22.40 5.80 -0.74
N ARG A 228 22.54 4.56 -1.19
CA ARG A 228 23.57 3.63 -0.70
C ARG A 228 24.98 4.18 -0.87
N ALA A 229 25.25 4.84 -1.99
CA ALA A 229 26.55 5.48 -2.24
C ALA A 229 26.75 6.78 -1.44
N GLU A 230 25.68 7.54 -1.20
CA GLU A 230 25.72 8.86 -0.53
C GLU A 230 25.73 8.78 1.00
N LEU A 231 25.22 7.70 1.60
CA LEU A 231 24.96 7.59 3.04
C LEU A 231 25.85 6.52 3.69
N PRO A 232 27.12 6.82 3.94
CA PRO A 232 28.06 5.83 4.47
C PRO A 232 27.63 5.30 5.84
N GLY A 233 27.85 4.00 6.06
CA GLY A 233 27.49 3.33 7.32
C GLY A 233 25.99 3.12 7.50
N SER A 234 25.17 3.37 6.49
CA SER A 234 23.78 2.92 6.48
C SER A 234 23.61 1.62 5.68
N GLU A 235 22.61 0.85 6.07
CA GLU A 235 22.11 -0.30 5.34
C GLU A 235 20.73 0.06 4.79
N ILE A 236 20.54 0.01 3.46
CA ILE A 236 19.29 0.38 2.81
C ILE A 236 18.76 -0.82 2.03
N ILE A 237 17.59 -1.31 2.41
CA ILE A 237 16.88 -2.40 1.74
C ILE A 237 15.82 -1.80 0.81
N LEU A 238 15.71 -2.32 -0.41
CA LEU A 238 14.57 -2.11 -1.29
C LEU A 238 13.76 -3.41 -1.32
N VAL A 239 12.57 -3.39 -0.73
CA VAL A 239 11.64 -4.51 -0.77
C VAL A 239 10.90 -4.47 -2.10
N ASP A 240 11.06 -5.52 -2.90
CA ASP A 240 10.37 -5.65 -4.18
C ASP A 240 8.96 -6.23 -4.00
N VAL A 241 8.01 -5.33 -3.70
CA VAL A 241 6.59 -5.66 -3.58
C VAL A 241 5.98 -5.91 -4.98
N TYR A 242 6.50 -5.24 -6.02
CA TYR A 242 6.03 -5.42 -7.39
C TYR A 242 6.15 -6.87 -7.84
N GLU A 243 7.35 -7.42 -7.79
CA GLU A 243 7.61 -8.81 -8.18
C GLU A 243 6.83 -9.79 -7.29
N TYR A 244 6.70 -9.47 -5.99
CA TYR A 244 5.98 -10.32 -5.07
C TYR A 244 4.47 -10.40 -5.39
N PHE A 245 3.83 -9.28 -5.74
CA PHE A 245 2.44 -9.27 -6.17
C PHE A 245 2.23 -9.97 -7.51
N GLU A 246 3.18 -9.86 -8.46
CA GLU A 246 3.13 -10.62 -9.70
C GLU A 246 3.06 -12.14 -9.43
N ARG A 247 3.78 -12.63 -8.43
CA ARG A 247 3.68 -14.03 -7.98
C ARG A 247 2.32 -14.36 -7.37
N LEU A 248 1.76 -13.46 -6.56
CA LEU A 248 0.41 -13.64 -5.99
C LEU A 248 -0.66 -13.70 -7.09
N TYR A 249 -0.46 -12.99 -8.20
CA TYR A 249 -1.33 -13.05 -9.38
C TYR A 249 -1.10 -14.29 -10.24
N GLY A 250 -0.09 -15.11 -9.95
CA GLY A 250 0.30 -16.24 -10.81
C GLY A 250 1.03 -15.83 -12.08
N ILE A 251 1.61 -14.61 -12.09
CA ILE A 251 2.36 -14.04 -13.20
C ILE A 251 3.86 -14.10 -12.84
N GLY A 252 4.73 -14.23 -13.82
CA GLY A 252 6.18 -14.14 -13.58
C GLY A 252 6.92 -15.44 -13.47
N GLY A 253 6.38 -16.51 -14.02
CA GLY A 253 7.19 -17.61 -14.54
C GLY A 253 7.86 -18.54 -13.53
N ASN A 254 7.47 -18.55 -12.26
CA ASN A 254 7.84 -19.67 -11.41
C ASN A 254 6.71 -20.72 -11.44
N PRO A 255 6.86 -21.82 -12.19
CA PRO A 255 5.82 -22.84 -12.32
C PRO A 255 5.53 -23.60 -11.01
N LEU A 256 6.30 -23.34 -9.95
CA LEU A 256 6.16 -23.95 -8.64
C LEU A 256 5.30 -23.16 -7.66
N LEU A 257 4.91 -21.92 -8.01
CA LEU A 257 4.11 -21.06 -7.14
C LEU A 257 2.89 -20.56 -7.91
N GLN A 258 1.77 -21.19 -7.66
CA GLN A 258 0.47 -20.76 -8.16
C GLN A 258 -0.28 -19.96 -7.08
N PRO A 259 -1.25 -19.11 -7.42
CA PRO A 259 -2.06 -18.39 -6.42
C PRO A 259 -2.65 -19.29 -5.34
N GLU A 260 -2.99 -20.53 -5.66
CA GLU A 260 -3.44 -21.53 -4.70
C GLU A 260 -2.39 -21.88 -3.64
N ASP A 261 -1.10 -21.78 -3.96
CA ASP A 261 -0.02 -21.99 -3.00
C ASP A 261 0.02 -20.92 -1.92
N PHE A 262 -0.56 -19.74 -2.19
CA PHE A 262 -0.76 -18.67 -1.23
C PHE A 262 -2.11 -18.76 -0.50
N GLY A 263 -3.01 -19.68 -0.91
CA GLY A 263 -4.32 -19.90 -0.29
C GLY A 263 -5.48 -19.17 -0.95
N TYR A 264 -5.27 -18.55 -2.12
CA TYR A 264 -6.33 -17.95 -2.90
C TYR A 264 -7.14 -19.02 -3.64
N ASP A 265 -8.46 -18.88 -3.67
CA ASP A 265 -9.35 -19.79 -4.38
C ASP A 265 -9.63 -19.28 -5.81
N LEU A 266 -8.87 -19.81 -6.77
CA LEU A 266 -9.08 -19.51 -8.18
C LEU A 266 -10.29 -20.24 -8.75
N ALA A 267 -10.65 -21.41 -8.22
CA ALA A 267 -11.74 -22.20 -8.74
C ALA A 267 -13.10 -21.53 -8.48
N ALA A 268 -13.25 -20.85 -7.36
CA ALA A 268 -14.44 -20.03 -7.06
C ALA A 268 -14.57 -18.83 -8.02
N LEU A 269 -13.50 -18.45 -8.68
CA LEU A 269 -13.41 -17.33 -9.64
C LEU A 269 -13.44 -17.81 -11.10
N ALA A 270 -13.15 -19.09 -11.37
CA ALA A 270 -13.02 -19.66 -12.70
C ALA A 270 -14.39 -20.09 -13.28
N VAL A 271 -15.26 -19.15 -13.52
CA VAL A 271 -16.39 -19.39 -14.43
C VAL A 271 -15.95 -18.99 -15.84
N THR A 272 -15.70 -19.99 -16.70
CA THR A 272 -15.71 -19.92 -18.19
C THR A 272 -15.21 -18.62 -18.83
N LEU A 273 -14.11 -18.05 -18.35
CA LEU A 273 -13.58 -16.79 -18.82
C LEU A 273 -12.38 -17.02 -19.72
N SER A 274 -12.16 -16.18 -20.72
CA SER A 274 -10.93 -16.13 -21.50
C SER A 274 -9.72 -15.89 -20.59
N PHE A 275 -8.51 -16.19 -21.06
CA PHE A 275 -7.27 -15.96 -20.30
C PHE A 275 -7.17 -14.53 -19.78
N GLU A 276 -7.58 -13.53 -20.57
CA GLU A 276 -7.62 -12.14 -20.20
C GLU A 276 -8.67 -11.85 -19.11
N GLU A 277 -9.84 -12.49 -19.19
CA GLU A 277 -10.89 -12.39 -18.19
C GLU A 277 -10.54 -13.14 -16.90
N GLN A 278 -9.80 -14.26 -16.97
CA GLN A 278 -9.26 -14.93 -15.77
C GLN A 278 -8.25 -14.06 -15.03
N GLN A 279 -7.43 -13.30 -15.73
CA GLN A 279 -6.55 -12.29 -15.12
C GLN A 279 -7.36 -11.20 -14.39
N LEU A 280 -8.53 -10.83 -14.94
CA LEU A 280 -9.44 -9.85 -14.34
C LEU A 280 -10.16 -10.38 -13.09
N THR A 281 -10.38 -11.69 -12.97
CA THR A 281 -11.10 -12.29 -11.83
C THR A 281 -10.29 -12.37 -10.56
N LEU A 282 -8.98 -12.66 -10.65
CA LEU A 282 -8.08 -12.63 -9.49
C LEU A 282 -7.98 -11.26 -8.85
N GLN A 283 -8.23 -10.23 -9.62
CA GLN A 283 -8.14 -8.83 -9.23
C GLN A 283 -9.51 -8.26 -8.79
N ARG A 284 -10.51 -9.12 -8.68
CA ARG A 284 -11.84 -8.70 -8.25
C ARG A 284 -11.81 -8.24 -6.81
N ARG A 285 -12.46 -7.08 -6.55
CA ARG A 285 -12.69 -6.64 -5.18
C ARG A 285 -13.71 -7.54 -4.49
N CYS A 286 -13.49 -7.78 -3.21
CA CYS A 286 -14.40 -8.55 -2.39
C CYS A 286 -15.55 -7.71 -1.84
N TYR A 287 -15.29 -6.44 -1.53
CA TYR A 287 -16.26 -5.47 -1.05
C TYR A 287 -16.53 -4.39 -2.09
N ASP A 288 -17.80 -4.29 -2.54
CA ASP A 288 -18.28 -3.33 -3.54
C ASP A 288 -18.89 -2.08 -2.90
N GLY A 289 -18.30 -1.60 -1.81
CA GLY A 289 -18.72 -0.39 -1.12
C GLY A 289 -17.61 0.62 -0.93
N SER A 290 -17.88 1.67 -0.15
CA SER A 290 -16.91 2.71 0.19
C SER A 290 -16.55 2.69 1.67
N TYR A 291 -15.35 3.20 2.00
CA TYR A 291 -14.87 3.33 3.37
C TYR A 291 -15.64 4.39 4.20
N ASP A 292 -16.42 5.25 3.56
CA ASP A 292 -17.22 6.33 4.15
C ASP A 292 -18.74 6.05 4.21
N GLN A 293 -19.19 4.95 3.61
CA GLN A 293 -20.59 4.51 3.66
C GLN A 293 -20.75 3.41 4.71
N GLY A 294 -21.37 3.73 5.83
CA GLY A 294 -21.61 2.77 6.91
C GLY A 294 -22.60 1.66 6.54
N THR A 295 -22.54 0.57 7.26
CA THR A 295 -23.32 -0.68 7.24
C THR A 295 -23.54 -1.24 5.83
N PRO A 296 -22.75 -2.21 5.42
CA PRO A 296 -22.88 -2.81 4.11
C PRO A 296 -24.18 -3.60 4.01
N ASP A 297 -24.80 -3.51 2.86
CA ASP A 297 -25.62 -4.58 2.37
C ASP A 297 -24.74 -5.84 2.32
N PRO A 298 -25.06 -6.93 3.02
CA PRO A 298 -24.26 -8.16 3.00
C PRO A 298 -24.06 -8.70 1.58
N ASP A 299 -24.95 -8.37 0.64
CA ASP A 299 -24.87 -8.81 -0.75
C ASP A 299 -23.72 -8.14 -1.55
N ILE A 300 -23.10 -7.10 -1.01
CA ILE A 300 -21.95 -6.43 -1.65
C ILE A 300 -20.57 -6.92 -1.15
N VAL A 301 -20.55 -7.96 -0.30
CA VAL A 301 -19.33 -8.63 0.16
C VAL A 301 -19.24 -10.01 -0.48
N CYS A 302 -18.07 -10.36 -1.00
CA CYS A 302 -17.85 -11.67 -1.61
C CYS A 302 -17.99 -12.82 -0.57
N PRO A 303 -18.36 -14.05 -1.01
CA PRO A 303 -18.63 -15.17 -0.09
C PRO A 303 -17.41 -15.60 0.73
N ASN A 304 -16.20 -15.44 0.19
CA ASN A 304 -14.95 -15.89 0.81
C ASN A 304 -13.91 -14.75 0.88
N PRO A 305 -14.11 -13.75 1.76
CA PRO A 305 -13.22 -12.60 1.85
C PRO A 305 -11.76 -12.96 2.20
N ASP A 306 -11.56 -14.01 2.95
CA ASP A 306 -10.27 -14.55 3.37
C ASP A 306 -9.50 -15.29 2.27
N GLN A 307 -10.08 -15.39 1.07
CA GLN A 307 -9.47 -16.02 -0.11
C GLN A 307 -9.33 -15.05 -1.30
N ALA A 308 -9.77 -13.81 -1.16
CA ALA A 308 -9.64 -12.78 -2.19
C ALA A 308 -8.32 -11.99 -2.03
N LEU A 309 -7.79 -11.47 -3.14
CA LEU A 309 -6.60 -10.60 -3.12
C LEU A 309 -6.91 -9.19 -2.64
N PHE A 310 -8.01 -8.61 -3.15
CA PHE A 310 -8.42 -7.26 -2.85
C PHE A 310 -9.69 -7.23 -2.01
N TRP A 311 -9.66 -6.42 -0.96
CA TRP A 311 -10.83 -6.10 -0.18
C TRP A 311 -11.76 -5.15 -0.94
N ASP A 312 -11.25 -4.01 -1.34
CA ASP A 312 -11.97 -3.02 -2.15
C ASP A 312 -11.26 -2.74 -3.49
N SER A 313 -11.51 -1.58 -4.06
CA SER A 313 -10.95 -1.21 -5.38
C SER A 313 -9.42 -1.08 -5.41
N VAL A 314 -8.76 -0.90 -4.26
CA VAL A 314 -7.30 -0.68 -4.17
C VAL A 314 -6.64 -1.38 -3.00
N HIS A 315 -7.38 -1.67 -1.94
CA HIS A 315 -6.81 -2.18 -0.70
C HIS A 315 -6.80 -3.72 -0.68
N PRO A 316 -5.69 -4.33 -0.29
CA PRO A 316 -5.59 -5.77 -0.14
C PRO A 316 -6.46 -6.33 0.99
N THR A 317 -6.80 -7.62 0.90
CA THR A 317 -7.41 -8.36 2.01
C THR A 317 -6.41 -8.65 3.13
N ALA A 318 -6.95 -9.08 4.26
CA ALA A 318 -6.18 -9.58 5.40
C ALA A 318 -5.18 -10.67 5.00
N LEU A 319 -5.57 -11.61 4.12
CA LEU A 319 -4.66 -12.65 3.63
C LEU A 319 -3.50 -12.05 2.83
N THR A 320 -3.77 -11.12 1.95
CA THR A 320 -2.72 -10.44 1.16
C THR A 320 -1.80 -9.61 2.06
N HIS A 321 -2.33 -8.95 3.08
CA HIS A 321 -1.50 -8.28 4.09
C HIS A 321 -0.63 -9.25 4.89
N CYS A 322 -1.13 -10.45 5.22
CA CYS A 322 -0.32 -11.48 5.87
C CYS A 322 0.86 -11.88 4.97
N TRP A 323 0.65 -12.06 3.68
CA TRP A 323 1.72 -12.35 2.73
C TRP A 323 2.70 -11.19 2.54
N ASN A 324 2.23 -9.94 2.57
CA ASN A 324 3.13 -8.77 2.57
C ASN A 324 4.06 -8.77 3.79
N ALA A 325 3.55 -9.15 4.96
CA ALA A 325 4.39 -9.31 6.16
C ALA A 325 5.46 -10.39 5.96
N TYR A 326 5.13 -11.49 5.28
CA TYR A 326 6.10 -12.53 4.92
C TYR A 326 7.22 -12.00 4.03
N LYS A 327 6.87 -11.26 2.97
CA LYS A 327 7.87 -10.67 2.08
C LYS A 327 8.81 -9.72 2.83
N VAL A 328 8.24 -8.76 3.57
CA VAL A 328 9.05 -7.81 4.36
C VAL A 328 9.91 -8.54 5.39
N GLY A 329 9.34 -9.51 6.11
CA GLY A 329 10.05 -10.26 7.12
C GLY A 329 11.22 -11.08 6.55
N ASN A 330 11.06 -11.70 5.37
CA ASN A 330 12.15 -12.40 4.71
C ASN A 330 13.28 -11.45 4.30
N ASP A 331 12.98 -10.30 3.72
CA ASP A 331 14.00 -9.34 3.33
C ASP A 331 14.78 -8.81 4.55
N LEU A 332 14.09 -8.58 5.68
CA LEU A 332 14.76 -8.22 6.94
C LEU A 332 15.61 -9.37 7.51
N ALA A 333 15.18 -10.61 7.35
CA ALA A 333 15.93 -11.79 7.77
C ALA A 333 17.15 -12.06 6.90
N GLU A 334 17.04 -11.89 5.58
CA GLU A 334 18.16 -11.98 4.64
C GLU A 334 19.23 -10.92 4.92
N ALA A 335 18.82 -9.72 5.35
CA ALA A 335 19.74 -8.69 5.81
C ALA A 335 20.33 -8.96 7.20
N GLY A 336 19.93 -10.03 7.87
CA GLY A 336 20.39 -10.38 9.22
C GLY A 336 19.84 -9.49 10.33
N TRP A 337 18.79 -8.73 10.08
CA TRP A 337 18.20 -7.82 11.08
C TRP A 337 17.23 -8.51 12.03
N ILE A 338 16.65 -9.62 11.58
CA ILE A 338 15.75 -10.47 12.36
C ILE A 338 16.09 -11.95 12.15
N ARG A 339 15.49 -12.81 12.94
CA ARG A 339 15.59 -14.26 12.73
C ARG A 339 14.81 -14.68 11.49
N PRO A 340 15.23 -15.73 10.75
CA PRO A 340 14.47 -16.26 9.63
C PRO A 340 13.03 -16.58 10.01
N LEU A 341 12.10 -16.26 9.11
CA LEU A 341 10.71 -16.67 9.22
C LEU A 341 10.56 -18.18 8.93
N PRO A 342 9.45 -18.81 9.33
CA PRO A 342 9.10 -20.14 8.87
C PRO A 342 9.11 -20.24 7.34
N ASP A 343 9.33 -21.44 6.81
CA ASP A 343 9.19 -21.67 5.36
C ASP A 343 7.78 -21.32 4.87
N GLN A 344 7.65 -21.08 3.56
CA GLN A 344 6.41 -20.60 2.94
C GLN A 344 5.19 -21.48 3.23
N ARG A 345 5.36 -22.81 3.27
CA ARG A 345 4.26 -23.75 3.51
C ARG A 345 3.76 -23.64 4.97
N THR A 346 4.67 -23.58 5.91
CA THR A 346 4.37 -23.39 7.34
C THR A 346 3.71 -22.03 7.55
N TYR A 347 4.26 -20.98 6.92
CA TYR A 347 3.71 -19.62 7.01
C TYR A 347 2.31 -19.53 6.41
N ARG A 348 2.04 -20.21 5.27
CA ARG A 348 0.70 -20.30 4.67
C ARG A 348 -0.32 -20.84 5.67
N GLY A 349 -0.02 -21.98 6.33
CA GLY A 349 -0.90 -22.55 7.33
C GLY A 349 -1.18 -21.59 8.49
N TRP A 350 -0.17 -20.86 8.92
CA TRP A 350 -0.29 -19.82 9.93
C TRP A 350 -1.16 -18.66 9.44
N CYS A 351 -0.90 -18.09 8.25
CA CYS A 351 -1.72 -17.02 7.68
C CYS A 351 -3.20 -17.41 7.58
N GLN A 352 -3.50 -18.58 7.02
CA GLN A 352 -4.88 -19.05 6.90
C GLN A 352 -5.59 -19.18 8.25
N THR A 353 -4.86 -19.63 9.27
CA THR A 353 -5.40 -19.79 10.61
C THR A 353 -5.64 -18.45 11.30
N ILE A 354 -4.67 -17.55 11.24
CA ILE A 354 -4.77 -16.25 11.92
C ILE A 354 -5.79 -15.33 11.25
N VAL A 355 -5.85 -15.32 9.92
CA VAL A 355 -6.84 -14.54 9.17
C VAL A 355 -8.25 -14.98 9.53
N LYS A 356 -8.55 -16.29 9.49
CA LYS A 356 -9.87 -16.81 9.92
C LYS A 356 -10.22 -16.44 11.35
N ARG A 357 -9.26 -16.54 12.26
CA ARG A 357 -9.50 -16.20 13.68
C ARG A 357 -9.85 -14.73 13.86
N VAL A 358 -9.19 -13.85 13.12
CA VAL A 358 -9.39 -12.40 13.25
C VAL A 358 -10.66 -11.95 12.52
N THR A 359 -10.95 -12.51 11.35
CA THR A 359 -12.12 -12.11 10.54
C THR A 359 -13.45 -12.70 11.07
N LEU A 360 -13.41 -13.90 11.70
CA LEU A 360 -14.57 -14.54 12.31
C LEU A 360 -14.76 -14.17 13.79
N GLY A 361 -13.71 -13.72 14.48
CA GLY A 361 -13.80 -13.20 15.83
C GLY A 361 -14.62 -11.92 15.83
N SER A 362 -15.74 -11.90 16.58
CA SER A 362 -16.44 -10.64 16.85
C SER A 362 -15.42 -9.64 17.46
N ALA A 363 -15.63 -8.36 17.19
CA ALA A 363 -14.77 -7.28 17.70
C ALA A 363 -14.59 -7.29 19.24
N GLU A 364 -15.34 -8.09 19.95
CA GLU A 364 -15.28 -8.26 21.41
C GLU A 364 -14.12 -9.16 21.88
N ASP A 365 -13.66 -10.12 21.04
CA ASP A 365 -12.60 -11.07 21.45
C ASP A 365 -11.18 -10.56 21.18
N THR A 366 -11.01 -9.43 20.50
CA THR A 366 -9.69 -8.90 20.10
C THR A 366 -9.10 -7.86 21.06
N VAL A 367 -9.76 -7.57 22.17
CA VAL A 367 -9.32 -6.53 23.14
C VAL A 367 -8.21 -7.01 24.09
N SER A 368 -7.77 -8.24 24.01
CA SER A 368 -6.68 -8.77 24.84
C SER A 368 -5.46 -9.17 24.03
N ALA A 369 -4.90 -8.24 23.28
CA ALA A 369 -3.49 -8.30 22.91
C ALA A 369 -2.72 -7.30 23.79
N PRO A 370 -1.59 -7.70 24.36
CA PRO A 370 -0.82 -6.89 25.28
C PRO A 370 -0.26 -5.62 24.67
#